data_7713b5229e06655a94b7c69ed6cecf68
#
_entry.id   7713b5229e06655a94b7c69ed6cecf68
#
_cell.length_a   1.000
_cell.length_b   1.000
_cell.length_c   1.000
_cell.angle_alpha   90.00
_cell.angle_beta   90.00
_cell.angle_gamma   90.00
#
_symmetry.space_group_name_H-M   'P 1'
#
loop_
_entity.id
_entity.type
_entity.pdbx_description
1 polymer ?
#
loop_
_entity_poly.entity_id
_entity_poly.type
_entity_poly.pdbx_seq_one_letter_code
_entity_poly.pdbx_strand_id
1 'polypeptide(L)'
;METSGNLLYKTEKRTSASRAGGSLLGTIEHHNDVPALYSNNSRIGKNCEQPIPEPGKLASDAVNSDATLGNTTNKVSTHGKPGSKPGKYNRYELQNTIKKLLAGDAGKRIHTCMKPFAQDVAVKSTGEHFHFDGIMACGSVWLCPVCSPRIAQERRKELENASKRKNFFPVMVTATLKHEKTDALSHLFQVLNGSLKRMKSGRVWQRFSEKYGIRAFVSAHEDRYSYTTGWHPHKHIVFFLEKPVNIDEFKREIVAIYTRQVEKSGGYASQFHSMDVQAGSDAFEKYITKDELPYELLGEYYKTSTHSFSVWELAVLAGEGDVQARMAFLEYANATHGKRKFVYSHGGKKILGIDEKTDEQLANEEPESVEITRIPRASWLIVLREEKQAVVLRIAEQGGKNQVDAYVWYLVKHYRQRWKQEPGVNSTA
;
A
#
# COMPACT_ATOMS: atom_id res chain seq x y z
N MET A 1 10.10 53.64 45.48
CA MET A 1 11.31 52.90 45.84
C MET A 1 11.23 51.62 45.04
N GLU A 2 11.72 51.61 43.75
CA GLU A 2 13.06 51.16 43.33
C GLU A 2 13.25 49.68 43.71
N THR A 3 13.51 48.76 42.83
CA THR A 3 14.50 48.74 41.76
C THR A 3 14.20 47.68 40.69
N SER A 4 14.57 48.10 39.49
CA SER A 4 14.64 47.32 38.25
C SER A 4 15.67 46.22 38.30
N GLY A 5 15.45 45.11 37.60
CA GLY A 5 16.41 44.07 37.30
C GLY A 5 16.29 43.59 35.86
N ASN A 6 17.02 44.25 34.95
CA ASN A 6 17.24 43.85 33.58
C ASN A 6 18.10 42.59 33.50
N LEU A 7 17.65 41.55 32.76
CA LEU A 7 18.55 40.49 32.31
C LEU A 7 18.64 40.50 30.79
N LEU A 8 19.82 40.90 30.32
CA LEU A 8 20.27 40.95 28.95
C LEU A 8 20.44 39.53 28.38
N TYR A 9 19.79 39.24 27.26
CA TYR A 9 20.14 38.10 26.42
C TYR A 9 21.30 38.47 25.49
N LYS A 10 22.41 37.82 25.66
CA LYS A 10 23.55 37.83 24.73
C LYS A 10 23.23 37.04 23.49
N THR A 11 23.21 37.72 22.36
CA THR A 11 23.23 37.12 21.01
C THR A 11 24.68 36.80 20.64
N GLU A 12 25.03 35.56 20.53
CA GLU A 12 26.29 35.13 19.90
C GLU A 12 26.10 35.04 18.37
N LYS A 13 26.81 35.93 17.69
CA LYS A 13 27.03 35.89 16.24
C LYS A 13 28.02 34.76 15.94
N ARG A 14 27.59 33.75 15.18
CA ARG A 14 28.53 32.84 14.54
C ARG A 14 28.86 33.38 13.13
N THR A 15 30.13 33.73 13.00
CA THR A 15 30.78 34.16 11.78
C THR A 15 30.83 33.04 10.72
N SER A 16 30.49 33.41 9.52
CA SER A 16 30.65 32.65 8.27
C SER A 16 32.15 32.50 7.95
N ALA A 17 32.61 31.27 7.84
CA ALA A 17 33.88 30.96 7.17
C ALA A 17 33.58 30.40 5.78
N SER A 18 33.91 31.20 4.79
CA SER A 18 34.02 30.80 3.38
C SER A 18 35.14 29.77 3.22
N ARG A 19 34.85 28.65 2.61
CA ARG A 19 35.87 27.80 1.99
C ARG A 19 35.54 27.56 0.54
N ALA A 20 36.53 27.91 -0.24
CA ALA A 20 36.60 27.83 -1.68
C ALA A 20 36.42 26.44 -2.28
N GLY A 21 36.04 26.46 -3.54
CA GLY A 21 35.76 25.44 -4.47
C GLY A 21 36.74 24.27 -4.56
N GLY A 22 36.18 23.17 -4.88
CA GLY A 22 36.79 21.96 -5.38
C GLY A 22 35.76 21.21 -6.19
N SER A 23 35.71 21.54 -7.48
CA SER A 23 35.02 20.75 -8.49
C SER A 23 35.70 19.38 -8.57
N LEU A 24 35.04 18.32 -8.12
CA LEU A 24 35.36 16.95 -8.45
C LEU A 24 34.19 16.40 -9.25
N LEU A 25 34.25 16.63 -10.56
CA LEU A 25 33.59 15.81 -11.56
C LEU A 25 34.25 14.43 -11.51
N GLY A 26 33.73 13.57 -10.66
CA GLY A 26 34.01 12.15 -10.69
C GLY A 26 33.26 11.54 -11.86
N THR A 27 33.98 11.30 -12.96
CA THR A 27 33.56 10.41 -14.03
C THR A 27 33.21 9.05 -13.42
N ILE A 28 31.92 8.68 -13.52
CA ILE A 28 31.46 7.33 -13.23
C ILE A 28 31.97 6.46 -14.39
N GLU A 29 33.11 5.83 -14.19
CA GLU A 29 33.56 4.73 -15.04
C GLU A 29 32.53 3.60 -14.95
N HIS A 30 31.82 3.38 -16.03
CA HIS A 30 31.01 2.20 -16.26
C HIS A 30 31.94 0.99 -16.39
N HIS A 31 32.27 0.33 -15.28
CA HIS A 31 32.85 -1.00 -15.35
C HIS A 31 31.82 -1.95 -15.96
N ASN A 32 32.10 -2.36 -17.19
CA ASN A 32 31.43 -3.44 -17.91
C ASN A 32 31.88 -4.83 -17.41
N ASP A 33 31.89 -5.05 -16.11
CA ASP A 33 32.11 -6.36 -15.53
C ASP A 33 30.79 -7.08 -15.34
N VAL A 34 30.28 -7.67 -16.42
CA VAL A 34 29.33 -8.78 -16.35
C VAL A 34 30.15 -10.04 -16.09
N PRO A 35 30.05 -10.66 -14.90
CA PRO A 35 30.80 -11.88 -14.63
C PRO A 35 30.41 -12.94 -15.66
N ALA A 36 31.43 -13.52 -16.31
CA ALA A 36 31.29 -14.69 -17.17
C ALA A 36 31.03 -15.95 -16.31
N LEU A 37 29.86 -16.03 -15.67
CA LEU A 37 29.53 -17.14 -14.76
C LEU A 37 28.73 -18.27 -15.41
N TYR A 38 28.62 -18.27 -16.73
CA TYR A 38 28.04 -19.41 -17.47
C TYR A 38 28.93 -19.86 -18.63
N SER A 39 30.20 -20.10 -18.36
CA SER A 39 31.04 -20.88 -19.28
C SER A 39 31.33 -22.23 -18.63
N ASN A 40 30.83 -23.29 -19.27
CA ASN A 40 31.22 -24.67 -19.15
C ASN A 40 31.17 -25.34 -17.76
N ASN A 41 30.02 -25.93 -17.44
CA ASN A 41 30.03 -27.17 -16.65
C ASN A 41 29.41 -28.32 -17.47
N SER A 42 30.23 -28.94 -18.28
CA SER A 42 29.97 -30.21 -18.95
C SER A 42 30.19 -31.38 -17.97
N ARG A 43 29.34 -31.47 -16.92
CA ARG A 43 29.18 -32.67 -16.11
C ARG A 43 27.80 -32.65 -15.45
N ILE A 44 26.75 -32.81 -16.26
CA ILE A 44 25.44 -33.25 -15.73
C ILE A 44 25.26 -34.67 -16.27
N GLY A 45 25.14 -35.60 -15.33
CA GLY A 45 25.03 -37.03 -15.58
C GLY A 45 23.84 -37.33 -16.51
N LYS A 46 24.10 -38.27 -17.42
CA LYS A 46 23.09 -38.91 -18.26
C LYS A 46 22.10 -39.66 -17.36
N ASN A 47 20.91 -39.05 -17.09
CA ASN A 47 19.67 -39.76 -16.79
C ASN A 47 18.59 -38.70 -16.46
N CYS A 48 17.98 -38.14 -17.48
CA CYS A 48 16.63 -37.58 -17.45
C CYS A 48 16.16 -37.36 -18.90
N GLU A 49 15.72 -38.45 -19.54
CA GLU A 49 15.01 -38.38 -20.80
C GLU A 49 13.54 -38.05 -20.55
N GLN A 50 13.27 -36.77 -20.28
CA GLN A 50 12.00 -36.16 -20.63
C GLN A 50 12.31 -34.82 -21.31
N PRO A 51 11.72 -34.53 -22.48
CA PRO A 51 11.94 -33.27 -23.17
C PRO A 51 11.44 -32.11 -22.30
N ILE A 52 12.35 -31.20 -21.97
CA ILE A 52 12.01 -29.95 -21.29
C ILE A 52 11.05 -29.20 -22.23
N PRO A 53 9.82 -28.88 -21.83
CA PRO A 53 8.92 -28.09 -22.67
C PRO A 53 9.58 -26.77 -23.04
N GLU A 54 9.37 -26.31 -24.28
CA GLU A 54 9.94 -25.03 -24.73
C GLU A 54 9.52 -23.90 -23.78
N PRO A 55 10.46 -23.05 -23.32
CA PRO A 55 10.17 -21.99 -22.34
C PRO A 55 9.08 -21.01 -22.78
N GLY A 56 8.86 -20.85 -24.08
CA GLY A 56 7.76 -20.06 -24.64
C GLY A 56 6.38 -20.63 -24.34
N LYS A 57 6.25 -21.94 -24.25
CA LYS A 57 5.00 -22.65 -23.95
C LYS A 57 4.65 -22.54 -22.46
N LEU A 58 5.66 -22.62 -21.58
CA LEU A 58 5.46 -22.40 -20.14
C LEU A 58 4.97 -20.99 -19.83
N ALA A 59 5.45 -19.98 -20.55
CA ALA A 59 4.98 -18.61 -20.37
C ALA A 59 3.53 -18.42 -20.89
N SER A 60 3.16 -19.09 -22.00
CA SER A 60 1.80 -19.06 -22.55
C SER A 60 0.80 -19.78 -21.63
N ASP A 61 1.18 -20.91 -21.06
CA ASP A 61 0.33 -21.68 -20.17
C ASP A 61 0.16 -21.01 -18.80
N ALA A 62 1.21 -20.36 -18.28
CA ALA A 62 1.13 -19.54 -17.05
C ALA A 62 0.28 -18.27 -17.24
N VAL A 63 0.23 -17.73 -18.44
CA VAL A 63 -0.66 -16.61 -18.81
C VAL A 63 -2.08 -17.09 -19.09
N ASN A 64 -2.24 -18.28 -19.69
CA ASN A 64 -3.56 -18.81 -20.08
C ASN A 64 -4.32 -19.47 -18.93
N SER A 65 -3.68 -19.89 -17.83
CA SER A 65 -4.39 -20.45 -16.67
C SER A 65 -5.25 -19.43 -15.91
N ASP A 66 -5.01 -18.12 -16.13
CA ASP A 66 -5.87 -17.01 -15.66
C ASP A 66 -6.73 -16.40 -16.80
N ALA A 67 -6.65 -16.95 -18.00
CA ALA A 67 -7.33 -16.42 -19.19
C ALA A 67 -8.78 -16.87 -19.29
N THR A 68 -9.62 -16.31 -18.49
CA THR A 68 -10.95 -15.88 -18.92
C THR A 68 -10.93 -14.38 -19.27
N LEU A 69 -9.85 -13.89 -19.84
CA LEU A 69 -9.79 -12.63 -20.56
C LEU A 69 -9.87 -12.94 -22.05
N GLY A 70 -11.11 -12.99 -22.53
CA GLY A 70 -11.42 -13.30 -23.91
C GLY A 70 -10.73 -12.37 -24.89
N ASN A 71 -10.03 -13.00 -25.82
CA ASN A 71 -9.52 -12.37 -27.04
C ASN A 71 -10.69 -12.19 -28.01
N THR A 72 -11.45 -11.11 -27.87
CA THR A 72 -12.37 -10.62 -28.90
C THR A 72 -12.16 -9.13 -29.08
N THR A 73 -11.67 -8.80 -30.25
CA THR A 73 -11.65 -7.43 -30.80
C THR A 73 -13.04 -6.83 -30.69
N ASN A 74 -13.13 -5.70 -29.97
CA ASN A 74 -14.29 -4.84 -29.71
C ASN A 74 -15.02 -5.08 -28.38
N LYS A 75 -14.77 -4.13 -27.46
CA LYS A 75 -15.28 -4.00 -26.09
C LYS A 75 -14.64 -4.96 -25.09
N VAL A 76 -13.46 -4.63 -24.66
CA VAL A 76 -12.84 -5.21 -23.47
C VAL A 76 -13.63 -4.75 -22.25
N SER A 77 -14.57 -5.57 -21.80
CA SER A 77 -15.10 -5.51 -20.46
C SER A 77 -14.07 -6.20 -19.55
N THR A 78 -13.12 -5.44 -19.02
CA THR A 78 -12.14 -5.90 -18.01
C THR A 78 -12.74 -6.01 -16.62
N HIS A 79 -14.04 -5.90 -16.52
CA HIS A 79 -14.76 -6.16 -15.28
C HIS A 79 -14.80 -7.67 -15.08
N GLY A 80 -13.87 -8.21 -14.33
CA GLY A 80 -14.08 -9.47 -13.63
C GLY A 80 -15.44 -9.37 -12.94
N LYS A 81 -16.19 -10.49 -12.86
CA LYS A 81 -17.52 -10.50 -12.22
C LYS A 81 -17.44 -9.70 -10.91
N PRO A 82 -18.40 -8.78 -10.63
CA PRO A 82 -18.44 -8.05 -9.37
C PRO A 82 -18.24 -9.02 -8.21
N GLY A 83 -17.24 -8.81 -7.38
CA GLY A 83 -16.91 -9.70 -6.27
C GLY A 83 -15.82 -10.75 -6.54
N SER A 84 -15.24 -10.87 -7.75
CA SER A 84 -14.07 -11.72 -7.96
C SER A 84 -12.83 -11.08 -7.33
N LYS A 85 -12.15 -11.83 -6.46
CA LYS A 85 -10.84 -11.39 -5.92
C LYS A 85 -9.86 -11.22 -7.08
N PRO A 86 -9.01 -10.15 -7.08
CA PRO A 86 -7.92 -10.05 -8.04
C PRO A 86 -7.09 -11.32 -8.02
N GLY A 87 -6.61 -11.77 -9.17
CA GLY A 87 -5.74 -12.93 -9.25
C GLY A 87 -4.54 -12.77 -8.32
N LYS A 88 -4.09 -13.88 -7.74
CA LYS A 88 -3.11 -13.96 -6.63
C LYS A 88 -1.86 -13.08 -6.82
N TYR A 89 -1.44 -12.86 -8.06
CA TYR A 89 -0.23 -12.08 -8.40
C TYR A 89 -0.50 -10.80 -9.18
N ASN A 90 -1.75 -10.46 -9.49
CA ASN A 90 -2.11 -9.26 -10.27
C ASN A 90 -1.64 -7.95 -9.60
N ARG A 91 -1.39 -7.95 -8.28
CA ARG A 91 -0.81 -6.83 -7.56
C ARG A 91 0.53 -6.35 -8.12
N TYR A 92 1.34 -7.23 -8.72
CA TYR A 92 2.62 -6.85 -9.33
C TYR A 92 2.41 -6.16 -10.69
N GLU A 93 1.42 -6.61 -11.45
CA GLU A 93 1.02 -5.99 -12.72
C GLU A 93 0.43 -4.60 -12.47
N LEU A 94 -0.47 -4.50 -11.48
CA LEU A 94 -1.03 -3.21 -11.04
C LEU A 94 0.07 -2.26 -10.52
N GLN A 95 1.09 -2.78 -9.81
CA GLN A 95 2.22 -1.96 -9.37
C GLN A 95 2.98 -1.36 -10.55
N ASN A 96 3.20 -2.13 -11.63
CA ASN A 96 3.86 -1.65 -12.83
C ASN A 96 3.03 -0.56 -13.51
N THR A 97 1.70 -0.75 -13.61
CA THR A 97 0.76 0.26 -14.10
C THR A 97 0.85 1.56 -13.29
N ILE A 98 0.80 1.48 -11.96
CA ILE A 98 0.89 2.64 -11.07
C ILE A 98 2.25 3.35 -11.21
N LYS A 99 3.36 2.61 -11.32
CA LYS A 99 4.68 3.21 -11.59
C LYS A 99 4.69 4.01 -12.90
N LYS A 100 4.03 3.51 -13.95
CA LYS A 100 3.88 4.23 -15.23
C LYS A 100 3.01 5.48 -15.10
N LEU A 101 1.88 5.38 -14.41
CA LEU A 101 1.00 6.53 -14.14
C LEU A 101 1.72 7.64 -13.36
N LEU A 102 2.65 7.29 -12.48
CA LEU A 102 3.44 8.19 -11.64
C LEU A 102 4.85 8.48 -12.20
N ALA A 103 5.14 8.16 -13.46
CA ALA A 103 6.48 8.30 -14.03
C ALA A 103 7.02 9.75 -13.98
N GLY A 104 6.14 10.77 -14.04
CA GLY A 104 6.50 12.18 -13.89
C GLY A 104 6.87 12.60 -12.45
N ASP A 105 6.67 11.74 -11.45
CA ASP A 105 6.98 12.00 -10.04
C ASP A 105 7.97 10.96 -9.51
N ALA A 106 9.22 11.08 -9.89
CA ALA A 106 10.29 10.17 -9.51
C ALA A 106 10.54 10.12 -7.99
N GLY A 107 10.07 11.12 -7.23
CA GLY A 107 10.16 11.17 -5.77
C GLY A 107 9.22 10.22 -5.04
N LYS A 108 8.23 9.66 -5.71
CA LYS A 108 7.32 8.68 -5.08
C LYS A 108 8.05 7.39 -4.75
N ARG A 109 7.99 6.99 -3.49
CA ARG A 109 8.68 5.79 -2.96
C ARG A 109 8.34 4.48 -3.70
N ILE A 110 7.18 4.39 -4.36
CA ILE A 110 6.78 3.22 -5.13
C ILE A 110 7.80 2.84 -6.22
N HIS A 111 8.56 3.82 -6.77
CA HIS A 111 9.57 3.57 -7.78
C HIS A 111 10.79 2.79 -7.27
N THR A 112 11.02 2.78 -5.95
CA THR A 112 12.08 1.97 -5.34
C THR A 112 11.60 0.55 -4.98
N CYS A 113 10.28 0.32 -4.95
CA CYS A 113 9.72 -0.97 -4.60
C CYS A 113 10.14 -2.07 -5.57
N MET A 114 10.48 -3.24 -5.06
CA MET A 114 10.97 -4.42 -5.79
C MET A 114 12.41 -4.31 -6.31
N LYS A 115 13.10 -3.15 -6.16
CA LYS A 115 14.52 -3.11 -6.50
C LYS A 115 15.30 -4.04 -5.57
N PRO A 116 16.29 -4.79 -6.09
CA PRO A 116 17.06 -5.70 -5.25
C PRO A 116 17.99 -4.91 -4.33
N PHE A 117 18.23 -5.43 -3.14
CA PHE A 117 19.38 -5.03 -2.33
C PHE A 117 20.70 -5.39 -3.04
N ALA A 118 21.81 -5.44 -2.34
CA ALA A 118 23.10 -5.79 -2.94
C ALA A 118 23.21 -7.25 -3.39
N GLN A 119 22.31 -8.12 -2.91
CA GLN A 119 22.34 -9.58 -3.11
C GLN A 119 21.32 -10.06 -4.15
N ASP A 120 21.37 -11.36 -4.45
CA ASP A 120 20.42 -12.06 -5.30
C ASP A 120 19.03 -12.11 -4.64
N VAL A 121 17.99 -12.21 -5.47
CA VAL A 121 16.60 -12.21 -5.04
C VAL A 121 16.10 -13.64 -4.86
N ALA A 122 15.66 -13.99 -3.66
CA ALA A 122 15.07 -15.29 -3.41
C ALA A 122 13.59 -15.32 -3.80
N VAL A 123 13.15 -16.44 -4.37
CA VAL A 123 11.76 -16.83 -4.51
C VAL A 123 11.46 -17.77 -3.36
N LYS A 124 10.49 -17.42 -2.51
CA LYS A 124 10.13 -18.16 -1.31
C LYS A 124 8.65 -18.55 -1.32
N SER A 125 8.30 -19.60 -0.56
CA SER A 125 6.94 -20.10 -0.39
C SER A 125 6.60 -20.24 1.08
N THR A 126 5.39 -19.79 1.47
CA THR A 126 4.77 -20.06 2.77
C THR A 126 3.90 -21.33 2.76
N GLY A 127 3.91 -22.10 1.66
CA GLY A 127 2.97 -23.18 1.38
C GLY A 127 1.73 -22.72 0.62
N GLU A 128 1.13 -21.61 1.01
CA GLU A 128 -0.06 -21.05 0.35
C GLU A 128 0.28 -19.98 -0.69
N HIS A 129 1.35 -19.21 -0.46
CA HIS A 129 1.73 -18.06 -1.27
C HIS A 129 3.20 -18.05 -1.58
N PHE A 130 3.52 -17.64 -2.81
CA PHE A 130 4.89 -17.37 -3.23
C PHE A 130 5.18 -15.88 -3.18
N HIS A 131 6.39 -15.50 -2.80
CA HIS A 131 6.83 -14.13 -2.69
C HIS A 131 8.33 -13.99 -2.97
N PHE A 132 8.79 -12.76 -3.11
CA PHE A 132 10.21 -12.44 -3.27
C PHE A 132 10.78 -11.92 -1.97
N ASP A 133 12.05 -12.26 -1.74
CA ASP A 133 12.87 -11.77 -0.65
C ASP A 133 14.19 -11.20 -1.18
N GLY A 134 14.87 -10.36 -0.40
CA GLY A 134 16.08 -9.65 -0.85
C GLY A 134 15.77 -8.41 -1.70
N ILE A 135 14.54 -7.90 -1.63
CA ILE A 135 14.05 -6.74 -2.37
C ILE A 135 13.59 -5.61 -1.45
N MET A 136 13.69 -4.38 -1.92
CA MET A 136 13.21 -3.20 -1.21
C MET A 136 11.68 -3.15 -1.21
N ALA A 137 11.06 -3.10 -0.04
CA ALA A 137 9.66 -2.72 0.12
C ALA A 137 9.57 -1.20 0.34
N CYS A 138 8.70 -0.51 -0.43
CA CYS A 138 8.58 0.94 -0.31
C CYS A 138 7.77 1.40 0.91
N GLY A 139 7.04 0.50 1.59
CA GLY A 139 6.16 0.81 2.71
C GLY A 139 5.02 1.79 2.37
N SER A 140 4.73 2.03 1.10
CA SER A 140 3.64 2.94 0.73
C SER A 140 2.29 2.25 0.90
N VAL A 141 1.58 2.61 1.96
CA VAL A 141 0.24 2.11 2.27
C VAL A 141 -0.85 2.72 1.37
N TRP A 142 -0.56 3.85 0.71
CA TRP A 142 -1.51 4.55 -0.15
C TRP A 142 -1.46 4.12 -1.61
N LEU A 143 -0.26 3.90 -2.15
CA LEU A 143 -0.05 3.78 -3.59
C LEU A 143 0.56 2.45 -4.04
N CYS A 144 1.08 1.61 -3.14
CA CYS A 144 1.72 0.37 -3.54
C CYS A 144 0.81 -0.85 -3.32
N PRO A 145 0.30 -1.49 -4.38
CA PRO A 145 -0.58 -2.66 -4.25
C PRO A 145 0.14 -3.92 -3.74
N VAL A 146 1.47 -3.88 -3.64
CA VAL A 146 2.27 -4.95 -3.03
C VAL A 146 2.45 -4.73 -1.53
N CYS A 147 2.80 -3.50 -1.11
CA CYS A 147 3.07 -3.19 0.30
C CYS A 147 1.77 -2.96 1.11
N SER A 148 0.77 -2.30 0.52
CA SER A 148 -0.46 -1.91 1.22
C SER A 148 -1.21 -3.11 1.83
N PRO A 149 -1.50 -4.21 1.11
CA PRO A 149 -2.18 -5.37 1.68
C PRO A 149 -1.35 -6.05 2.78
N ARG A 150 -0.03 -6.08 2.64
CA ARG A 150 0.86 -6.67 3.64
C ARG A 150 0.84 -5.88 4.95
N ILE A 151 0.99 -4.54 4.86
CA ILE A 151 0.88 -3.63 6.01
C ILE A 151 -0.51 -3.77 6.64
N ALA A 152 -1.55 -3.79 5.83
CA ALA A 152 -2.91 -3.93 6.27
C ALA A 152 -3.13 -5.23 7.07
N GLN A 153 -2.63 -6.36 6.57
CA GLN A 153 -2.72 -7.65 7.25
C GLN A 153 -2.01 -7.66 8.60
N GLU A 154 -0.82 -7.06 8.69
CA GLU A 154 -0.10 -6.99 9.97
C GLU A 154 -0.80 -6.06 10.97
N ARG A 155 -1.28 -4.89 10.53
CA ARG A 155 -2.10 -3.99 11.36
C ARG A 155 -3.37 -4.65 11.86
N ARG A 156 -3.98 -5.49 11.02
CA ARG A 156 -5.14 -6.30 11.39
C ARG A 156 -4.81 -7.26 12.53
N LYS A 157 -3.74 -8.05 12.40
CA LYS A 157 -3.28 -8.98 13.44
C LYS A 157 -2.99 -8.25 14.76
N GLU A 158 -2.35 -7.06 14.69
CA GLU A 158 -2.12 -6.22 15.87
C GLU A 158 -3.43 -5.87 16.58
N LEU A 159 -4.46 -5.44 15.84
CA LEU A 159 -5.75 -5.04 16.40
C LEU A 159 -6.55 -6.22 16.96
N GLU A 160 -6.56 -7.35 16.26
CA GLU A 160 -7.20 -8.60 16.73
C GLU A 160 -6.58 -9.08 18.05
N ASN A 161 -5.25 -9.10 18.10
CA ASN A 161 -4.52 -9.49 19.29
C ASN A 161 -4.77 -8.52 20.46
N ALA A 162 -4.80 -7.20 20.18
CA ALA A 162 -5.08 -6.20 21.20
C ALA A 162 -6.48 -6.34 21.77
N SER A 163 -7.47 -6.58 20.93
CA SER A 163 -8.87 -6.78 21.35
C SER A 163 -9.02 -8.02 22.23
N LYS A 164 -8.43 -9.15 21.83
CA LYS A 164 -8.51 -10.41 22.59
C LYS A 164 -7.81 -10.34 23.96
N ARG A 165 -6.64 -9.64 24.04
CA ARG A 165 -5.83 -9.63 25.28
C ARG A 165 -6.34 -8.72 26.38
N LYS A 166 -7.04 -7.65 26.05
CA LYS A 166 -7.31 -6.53 26.97
C LYS A 166 -8.76 -6.41 27.44
N ASN A 167 -9.64 -7.32 27.00
CA ASN A 167 -11.08 -7.27 27.33
C ASN A 167 -11.73 -5.91 27.07
N PHE A 168 -11.28 -5.20 26.03
CA PHE A 168 -11.91 -3.97 25.62
C PHE A 168 -13.21 -4.25 24.86
N PHE A 169 -14.16 -3.32 25.01
CA PHE A 169 -15.37 -3.26 24.18
C PHE A 169 -15.13 -2.30 23.03
N PRO A 170 -14.93 -2.79 21.82
CA PRO A 170 -14.72 -1.91 20.69
C PRO A 170 -16.03 -1.33 20.16
N VAL A 171 -15.97 -0.06 19.81
CA VAL A 171 -17.04 0.66 19.12
C VAL A 171 -16.46 1.23 17.83
N MET A 172 -16.99 0.79 16.69
CA MET A 172 -16.59 1.32 15.39
C MET A 172 -17.47 2.51 15.01
N VAL A 173 -16.84 3.57 14.56
CA VAL A 173 -17.49 4.78 14.06
C VAL A 173 -16.96 5.05 12.66
N THR A 174 -17.86 5.11 11.69
CA THR A 174 -17.54 5.57 10.33
C THR A 174 -17.96 7.03 10.20
N ALA A 175 -17.00 7.93 10.02
CA ALA A 175 -17.25 9.36 9.86
C ALA A 175 -17.08 9.78 8.40
N THR A 176 -18.04 10.55 7.90
CA THR A 176 -18.01 11.18 6.57
C THR A 176 -18.55 12.60 6.64
N LEU A 177 -18.50 13.32 5.52
CA LEU A 177 -19.05 14.66 5.39
C LEU A 177 -19.78 14.79 4.04
N LYS A 178 -20.68 15.78 3.92
CA LYS A 178 -21.29 16.11 2.63
C LYS A 178 -20.20 16.65 1.71
N HIS A 179 -20.27 16.26 0.46
CA HIS A 179 -19.36 16.69 -0.60
C HIS A 179 -20.11 16.95 -1.89
N GLU A 180 -19.51 17.74 -2.76
CA GLU A 180 -19.96 18.00 -4.11
C GLU A 180 -18.99 17.35 -5.10
N LYS A 181 -19.45 17.11 -6.33
CA LYS A 181 -18.63 16.47 -7.39
C LYS A 181 -17.31 17.18 -7.63
N THR A 182 -17.29 18.49 -7.48
CA THR A 182 -16.15 19.37 -7.77
C THR A 182 -15.21 19.58 -6.59
N ASP A 183 -15.54 19.02 -5.43
CA ASP A 183 -14.70 19.17 -4.25
C ASP A 183 -13.40 18.41 -4.40
N ALA A 184 -12.29 19.12 -4.24
CA ALA A 184 -10.97 18.49 -4.27
C ALA A 184 -10.76 17.58 -3.05
N LEU A 185 -10.19 16.38 -3.27
CA LEU A 185 -9.94 15.42 -2.19
C LEU A 185 -9.05 16.00 -1.08
N SER A 186 -8.08 16.84 -1.44
CA SER A 186 -7.21 17.52 -0.46
C SER A 186 -8.00 18.43 0.49
N HIS A 187 -9.01 19.14 -0.01
CA HIS A 187 -9.92 19.97 0.79
C HIS A 187 -10.79 19.10 1.69
N LEU A 188 -11.41 18.05 1.14
CA LEU A 188 -12.23 17.11 1.92
C LEU A 188 -11.42 16.47 3.05
N PHE A 189 -10.18 16.07 2.80
CA PHE A 189 -9.25 15.58 3.83
C PHE A 189 -8.94 16.62 4.89
N GLN A 190 -8.77 17.88 4.52
CA GLN A 190 -8.53 18.97 5.46
C GLN A 190 -9.71 19.15 6.40
N VAL A 191 -10.93 19.19 5.86
CA VAL A 191 -12.17 19.34 6.65
C VAL A 191 -12.37 18.11 7.54
N LEU A 192 -12.35 16.89 6.99
CA LEU A 192 -12.60 15.65 7.72
C LEU A 192 -11.58 15.44 8.85
N ASN A 193 -10.29 15.43 8.52
CA ASN A 193 -9.24 15.21 9.51
C ASN A 193 -9.15 16.35 10.54
N GLY A 194 -9.34 17.60 10.10
CA GLY A 194 -9.37 18.77 10.97
C GLY A 194 -10.51 18.71 11.96
N SER A 195 -11.69 18.34 11.52
CA SER A 195 -12.90 18.19 12.36
C SER A 195 -12.73 17.06 13.38
N LEU A 196 -12.23 15.90 12.95
CA LEU A 196 -11.98 14.76 13.83
C LEU A 196 -10.85 15.05 14.83
N LYS A 197 -9.84 15.83 14.45
CA LYS A 197 -8.78 16.26 15.36
C LYS A 197 -9.36 17.20 16.45
N ARG A 198 -10.16 18.20 16.05
CA ARG A 198 -10.82 19.10 16.99
C ARG A 198 -11.86 18.37 17.87
N MET A 199 -12.63 17.44 17.30
CA MET A 199 -13.58 16.61 18.05
C MET A 199 -12.87 15.90 19.20
N LYS A 200 -11.69 15.30 18.94
CA LYS A 200 -10.89 14.55 19.91
C LYS A 200 -9.96 15.45 20.73
N SER A 201 -10.37 16.68 21.02
CA SER A 201 -9.59 17.64 21.82
C SER A 201 -10.50 18.47 22.73
N GLY A 202 -9.91 19.00 23.79
CA GLY A 202 -10.57 19.88 24.71
C GLY A 202 -11.54 19.21 25.70
N ARG A 203 -12.20 20.04 26.53
CA ARG A 203 -13.04 19.58 27.68
C ARG A 203 -14.25 18.73 27.28
N VAL A 204 -14.85 19.02 26.11
CA VAL A 204 -16.01 18.25 25.63
C VAL A 204 -15.60 16.80 25.34
N TRP A 205 -14.48 16.62 24.66
CA TRP A 205 -13.93 15.30 24.40
C TRP A 205 -13.51 14.58 25.68
N GLN A 206 -12.86 15.25 26.60
CA GLN A 206 -12.47 14.65 27.88
C GLN A 206 -13.68 14.09 28.61
N ARG A 207 -14.77 14.89 28.79
CA ARG A 207 -16.01 14.41 29.42
C ARG A 207 -16.64 13.25 28.68
N PHE A 208 -16.67 13.30 27.34
CA PHE A 208 -17.17 12.20 26.52
C PHE A 208 -16.34 10.93 26.69
N SER A 209 -15.03 11.05 26.61
CA SER A 209 -14.09 9.92 26.78
C SER A 209 -14.19 9.29 28.17
N GLU A 210 -14.28 10.11 29.23
CA GLU A 210 -14.46 9.64 30.59
C GLU A 210 -15.81 8.96 30.80
N LYS A 211 -16.92 9.55 30.31
CA LYS A 211 -18.27 8.99 30.41
C LYS A 211 -18.34 7.58 29.81
N TYR A 212 -17.75 7.39 28.64
CA TYR A 212 -17.81 6.14 27.91
C TYR A 212 -16.61 5.20 28.16
N GLY A 213 -15.66 5.60 28.99
CA GLY A 213 -14.47 4.80 29.32
C GLY A 213 -13.58 4.52 28.11
N ILE A 214 -13.39 5.51 27.23
CA ILE A 214 -12.54 5.38 26.04
C ILE A 214 -11.06 5.41 26.45
N ARG A 215 -10.34 4.30 26.23
CA ARG A 215 -8.92 4.16 26.61
C ARG A 215 -7.97 4.42 25.44
N ALA A 216 -8.35 4.00 24.26
CA ALA A 216 -7.57 4.17 23.06
C ALA A 216 -8.47 4.24 21.84
N PHE A 217 -7.94 4.71 20.73
CA PHE A 217 -8.57 4.56 19.41
C PHE A 217 -7.51 4.34 18.33
N VAL A 218 -7.94 3.71 17.26
CA VAL A 218 -7.25 3.67 15.97
C VAL A 218 -8.17 4.19 14.89
N SER A 219 -7.64 4.86 13.89
CA SER A 219 -8.43 5.31 12.75
C SER A 219 -7.71 5.10 11.44
N ALA A 220 -8.47 4.78 10.40
CA ALA A 220 -7.98 4.60 9.03
C ALA A 220 -8.88 5.32 8.02
N HIS A 221 -8.30 5.71 6.88
CA HIS A 221 -9.04 6.24 5.74
C HIS A 221 -9.49 5.12 4.81
N GLU A 222 -10.71 5.23 4.31
CA GLU A 222 -11.22 4.57 3.13
C GLU A 222 -11.78 5.65 2.20
N ASP A 223 -11.27 5.73 0.97
CA ASP A 223 -11.60 6.77 0.03
C ASP A 223 -12.14 6.14 -1.25
N ARG A 224 -13.31 6.60 -1.68
CA ARG A 224 -13.96 6.12 -2.89
C ARG A 224 -14.24 7.27 -3.84
N TYR A 225 -14.29 6.98 -5.12
CA TYR A 225 -14.57 7.95 -6.16
C TYR A 225 -15.72 7.51 -7.06
N SER A 226 -16.59 8.43 -7.40
CA SER A 226 -17.67 8.20 -8.37
C SER A 226 -17.62 9.23 -9.48
N TYR A 227 -17.83 8.81 -10.72
CA TYR A 227 -17.90 9.72 -11.85
C TYR A 227 -19.08 10.72 -11.76
N THR A 228 -20.10 10.38 -10.97
CA THR A 228 -21.28 11.22 -10.78
C THR A 228 -21.17 12.16 -9.59
N THR A 229 -20.60 11.72 -8.46
CA THR A 229 -20.60 12.45 -7.18
C THR A 229 -19.23 12.89 -6.70
N GLY A 230 -18.13 12.50 -7.40
CA GLY A 230 -16.75 12.86 -7.01
C GLY A 230 -16.22 11.99 -5.87
N TRP A 231 -15.32 12.55 -5.08
CA TRP A 231 -14.68 11.89 -3.95
C TRP A 231 -15.61 11.74 -2.75
N HIS A 232 -15.58 10.57 -2.14
CA HIS A 232 -16.32 10.26 -0.92
C HIS A 232 -15.36 9.67 0.13
N PRO A 233 -14.66 10.53 0.89
CA PRO A 233 -13.75 10.07 1.92
C PRO A 233 -14.50 9.62 3.16
N HIS A 234 -14.12 8.46 3.69
CA HIS A 234 -14.56 7.93 4.97
C HIS A 234 -13.39 7.84 5.95
N LYS A 235 -13.70 8.01 7.22
CA LYS A 235 -12.76 7.74 8.31
C LYS A 235 -13.38 6.71 9.24
N HIS A 236 -12.85 5.52 9.23
CA HIS A 236 -13.19 4.48 10.21
C HIS A 236 -12.38 4.71 11.48
N ILE A 237 -13.04 4.69 12.62
CA ILE A 237 -12.42 4.90 13.94
C ILE A 237 -12.91 3.78 14.83
N VAL A 238 -12.00 2.99 15.39
CA VAL A 238 -12.31 2.01 16.44
C VAL A 238 -11.91 2.60 17.77
N PHE A 239 -12.89 2.82 18.63
CA PHE A 239 -12.70 3.18 20.03
C PHE A 239 -12.65 1.91 20.89
N PHE A 240 -11.68 1.82 21.78
CA PHE A 240 -11.53 0.75 22.73
C PHE A 240 -12.01 1.23 24.10
N LEU A 241 -13.15 0.70 24.54
CA LEU A 241 -13.84 1.10 25.77
C LEU A 241 -13.60 0.10 26.89
N GLU A 242 -13.64 0.53 28.15
CA GLU A 242 -13.52 -0.33 29.33
C GLU A 242 -14.75 -1.20 29.59
N LYS A 243 -15.91 -0.78 29.12
CA LYS A 243 -17.19 -1.44 29.37
C LYS A 243 -18.18 -1.24 28.21
N PRO A 244 -19.19 -2.12 28.09
CA PRO A 244 -20.29 -1.91 27.15
C PRO A 244 -21.02 -0.59 27.42
N VAL A 245 -21.54 0.01 26.36
CA VAL A 245 -22.25 1.29 26.42
C VAL A 245 -23.57 1.22 25.67
N ASN A 246 -24.50 2.13 25.99
CA ASN A 246 -25.70 2.33 25.20
C ASN A 246 -25.29 2.99 23.88
N ILE A 247 -25.44 2.28 22.77
CA ILE A 247 -24.98 2.69 21.44
C ILE A 247 -25.76 3.88 20.91
N ASP A 248 -27.06 3.95 21.14
CA ASP A 248 -27.90 5.06 20.66
C ASP A 248 -27.53 6.36 21.38
N GLU A 249 -27.24 6.30 22.67
CA GLU A 249 -26.77 7.45 23.43
C GLU A 249 -25.37 7.88 22.98
N PHE A 250 -24.47 6.92 22.86
CA PHE A 250 -23.11 7.18 22.34
C PHE A 250 -23.17 7.84 20.95
N LYS A 251 -23.98 7.28 20.02
CA LYS A 251 -24.18 7.81 18.66
C LYS A 251 -24.69 9.23 18.68
N ARG A 252 -25.75 9.51 19.43
CA ARG A 252 -26.32 10.87 19.52
C ARG A 252 -25.29 11.90 19.96
N GLU A 253 -24.50 11.57 20.99
CA GLU A 253 -23.52 12.52 21.54
C GLU A 253 -22.32 12.70 20.60
N ILE A 254 -21.74 11.62 20.08
CA ILE A 254 -20.57 11.73 19.21
C ILE A 254 -20.91 12.44 17.89
N VAL A 255 -22.10 12.19 17.32
CA VAL A 255 -22.61 12.91 16.14
C VAL A 255 -22.74 14.39 16.40
N ALA A 256 -23.34 14.78 17.53
CA ALA A 256 -23.50 16.19 17.88
C ALA A 256 -22.15 16.91 18.09
N ILE A 257 -21.17 16.22 18.66
CA ILE A 257 -19.81 16.78 18.79
C ILE A 257 -19.16 16.91 17.42
N TYR A 258 -19.27 15.89 16.57
CA TYR A 258 -18.63 15.85 15.25
C TYR A 258 -19.20 16.90 14.30
N THR A 259 -20.52 16.95 14.12
CA THR A 259 -21.18 17.88 13.20
C THR A 259 -20.82 19.34 13.50
N ARG A 260 -20.83 19.72 14.80
CA ARG A 260 -20.35 21.04 15.22
C ARG A 260 -18.89 21.32 14.80
N GLN A 261 -18.00 20.32 14.79
CA GLN A 261 -16.63 20.53 14.38
C GLN A 261 -16.48 20.60 12.84
N VAL A 262 -17.33 19.89 12.09
CA VAL A 262 -17.37 19.99 10.63
C VAL A 262 -17.82 21.38 10.21
N GLU A 263 -18.89 21.91 10.80
CA GLU A 263 -19.38 23.28 10.56
C GLU A 263 -18.30 24.32 10.84
N LYS A 264 -17.62 24.22 11.98
CA LYS A 264 -16.48 25.10 12.31
C LYS A 264 -15.29 24.97 11.34
N SER A 265 -15.24 23.92 10.55
CA SER A 265 -14.20 23.69 9.51
C SER A 265 -14.63 24.19 8.14
N GLY A 266 -15.83 24.81 8.03
CA GLY A 266 -16.40 25.24 6.76
C GLY A 266 -17.02 24.12 5.92
N GLY A 267 -17.22 22.93 6.51
CA GLY A 267 -17.92 21.81 5.86
C GLY A 267 -19.35 21.66 6.35
N TYR A 268 -20.02 20.65 5.82
CA TYR A 268 -21.36 20.25 6.25
C TYR A 268 -21.40 18.76 6.55
N ALA A 269 -22.03 18.39 7.66
CA ALA A 269 -22.27 17.01 8.05
C ALA A 269 -23.70 16.84 8.57
N SER A 270 -24.42 15.87 8.01
CA SER A 270 -25.79 15.54 8.43
C SER A 270 -25.78 14.91 9.82
N GLN A 271 -26.72 15.29 10.67
CA GLN A 271 -26.92 14.63 11.97
C GLN A 271 -27.37 13.17 11.84
N PHE A 272 -27.91 12.78 10.70
CA PHE A 272 -28.44 11.43 10.47
C PHE A 272 -27.47 10.51 9.73
N HIS A 273 -26.62 11.06 8.85
CA HIS A 273 -25.83 10.29 7.91
C HIS A 273 -24.31 10.53 8.00
N SER A 274 -23.85 11.46 8.83
CA SER A 274 -22.42 11.81 8.92
C SER A 274 -21.59 10.83 9.73
N MET A 275 -22.23 10.07 10.61
CA MET A 275 -21.58 9.00 11.36
C MET A 275 -22.49 7.77 11.43
N ASP A 276 -21.90 6.61 11.12
CA ASP A 276 -22.44 5.32 11.51
C ASP A 276 -21.70 4.81 12.74
N VAL A 277 -22.42 4.19 13.69
CA VAL A 277 -21.84 3.68 14.93
C VAL A 277 -22.31 2.25 15.13
N GLN A 278 -21.37 1.36 15.22
CA GLN A 278 -21.59 -0.08 15.39
C GLN A 278 -20.82 -0.57 16.61
N ALA A 279 -21.50 -1.28 17.49
CA ALA A 279 -20.86 -1.93 18.64
C ALA A 279 -21.61 -3.19 19.03
N GLY A 280 -20.93 -4.02 19.77
CA GLY A 280 -21.46 -5.23 20.37
C GLY A 280 -20.48 -6.41 20.22
N SER A 281 -20.54 -7.32 21.18
CA SER A 281 -19.80 -8.58 21.11
C SER A 281 -20.10 -9.32 19.81
N ASP A 282 -21.37 -9.41 19.41
CA ASP A 282 -21.78 -10.15 18.21
C ASP A 282 -21.40 -9.45 16.90
N ALA A 283 -21.49 -8.11 16.83
CA ALA A 283 -21.03 -7.36 15.67
C ALA A 283 -19.50 -7.38 15.56
N PHE A 284 -18.82 -7.28 16.69
CA PHE A 284 -17.36 -7.30 16.74
C PHE A 284 -16.80 -8.73 16.62
N GLU A 285 -17.42 -9.75 17.23
CA GLU A 285 -17.08 -11.15 16.97
C GLU A 285 -17.39 -11.55 15.53
N LYS A 286 -18.52 -11.15 14.96
CA LYS A 286 -18.80 -11.32 13.54
C LYS A 286 -17.82 -10.56 12.65
N TYR A 287 -17.36 -9.38 13.06
CA TYR A 287 -16.36 -8.59 12.37
C TYR A 287 -14.95 -9.20 12.49
N ILE A 288 -14.55 -9.61 13.69
CA ILE A 288 -13.24 -10.26 13.93
C ILE A 288 -13.22 -11.67 13.33
N THR A 289 -14.26 -12.50 13.58
CA THR A 289 -14.30 -13.87 13.11
C THR A 289 -14.59 -14.02 11.64
N LYS A 290 -15.29 -13.06 11.03
CA LYS A 290 -15.52 -13.00 9.58
C LYS A 290 -14.46 -12.23 8.81
N ASP A 291 -13.36 -11.84 9.46
CA ASP A 291 -12.34 -11.03 8.84
C ASP A 291 -12.81 -9.62 8.34
N GLU A 292 -13.95 -9.12 8.81
CA GLU A 292 -14.59 -7.92 8.24
C GLU A 292 -14.12 -6.59 8.86
N LEU A 293 -13.92 -6.47 10.18
CA LEU A 293 -13.50 -5.20 10.78
C LEU A 293 -12.10 -4.75 10.32
N PRO A 294 -11.11 -5.62 10.31
CA PRO A 294 -9.83 -5.30 9.72
C PRO A 294 -9.92 -5.04 8.21
N TYR A 295 -10.86 -5.68 7.51
CA TYR A 295 -11.12 -5.39 6.09
C TYR A 295 -11.72 -4.00 5.87
N GLU A 296 -12.67 -3.55 6.68
CA GLU A 296 -13.21 -2.20 6.56
C GLU A 296 -12.21 -1.11 6.90
N LEU A 297 -11.38 -1.34 7.94
CA LEU A 297 -10.30 -0.41 8.28
C LEU A 297 -9.17 -0.40 7.26
N LEU A 298 -8.90 -1.54 6.63
CA LEU A 298 -7.67 -1.80 5.89
C LEU A 298 -7.92 -2.27 4.45
N GLY A 299 -9.18 -2.57 4.11
CA GLY A 299 -9.55 -3.44 3.00
C GLY A 299 -10.07 -2.78 1.73
N GLU A 300 -9.62 -1.55 1.37
CA GLU A 300 -9.98 -0.94 0.08
C GLU A 300 -9.71 -1.85 -1.13
N TYR A 301 -8.79 -2.79 -0.97
CA TYR A 301 -8.36 -3.67 -2.07
C TYR A 301 -9.40 -4.73 -2.50
N TYR A 302 -10.41 -5.00 -1.65
CA TYR A 302 -11.36 -6.10 -1.88
C TYR A 302 -12.83 -5.66 -1.99
N LYS A 303 -13.14 -4.37 -1.80
CA LYS A 303 -14.51 -3.87 -1.90
C LYS A 303 -14.78 -3.41 -3.33
N THR A 304 -15.61 -4.14 -4.05
CA THR A 304 -16.19 -3.70 -5.32
C THR A 304 -17.59 -3.14 -5.05
N SER A 305 -17.78 -1.85 -5.28
CA SER A 305 -19.10 -1.21 -5.27
C SER A 305 -19.60 -1.05 -6.70
N THR A 306 -20.89 -1.23 -6.92
CA THR A 306 -21.52 -1.00 -8.23
C THR A 306 -21.58 0.48 -8.62
N HIS A 307 -21.36 1.41 -7.69
CA HIS A 307 -21.58 2.85 -7.90
C HIS A 307 -20.35 3.72 -7.68
N SER A 308 -19.26 3.20 -7.10
CA SER A 308 -18.05 3.95 -6.84
C SER A 308 -16.80 3.07 -6.93
N PHE A 309 -15.67 3.67 -7.26
CA PHE A 309 -14.39 3.01 -7.49
C PHE A 309 -13.47 3.18 -6.29
N SER A 310 -12.75 2.13 -5.93
CA SER A 310 -11.58 2.21 -5.08
C SER A 310 -10.40 2.85 -5.84
N VAL A 311 -9.38 3.28 -5.13
CA VAL A 311 -8.15 3.80 -5.75
C VAL A 311 -7.47 2.76 -6.67
N TRP A 312 -7.61 1.48 -6.35
CA TRP A 312 -7.02 0.41 -7.15
C TRP A 312 -7.76 0.21 -8.47
N GLU A 313 -9.10 0.28 -8.44
CA GLU A 313 -9.93 0.25 -9.65
C GLU A 313 -9.68 1.47 -10.53
N LEU A 314 -9.51 2.67 -9.94
CA LEU A 314 -9.11 3.87 -10.68
C LEU A 314 -7.74 3.68 -11.35
N ALA A 315 -6.78 3.05 -10.69
CA ALA A 315 -5.47 2.80 -11.29
C ALA A 315 -5.53 1.80 -12.46
N VAL A 316 -6.40 0.78 -12.38
CA VAL A 316 -6.65 -0.16 -13.50
C VAL A 316 -7.26 0.59 -14.68
N LEU A 317 -8.38 1.29 -14.48
CA LEU A 317 -9.07 2.05 -15.52
C LEU A 317 -8.15 3.12 -16.15
N ALA A 318 -7.35 3.81 -15.34
CA ALA A 318 -6.35 4.76 -15.82
C ALA A 318 -5.27 4.10 -16.69
N GLY A 319 -4.85 2.88 -16.35
CA GLY A 319 -3.93 2.06 -17.15
C GLY A 319 -4.52 1.63 -18.49
N GLU A 320 -5.83 1.47 -18.57
CA GLU A 320 -6.61 1.14 -19.76
C GLU A 320 -6.93 2.37 -20.64
N GLY A 321 -6.56 3.56 -20.18
CA GLY A 321 -6.70 4.81 -20.95
C GLY A 321 -7.89 5.69 -20.53
N ASP A 322 -8.62 5.34 -19.45
CA ASP A 322 -9.67 6.21 -18.91
C ASP A 322 -9.06 7.49 -18.33
N VAL A 323 -9.35 8.62 -18.98
CA VAL A 323 -8.79 9.93 -18.63
C VAL A 323 -9.31 10.43 -17.27
N GLN A 324 -10.59 10.21 -16.98
CA GLN A 324 -11.20 10.67 -15.72
C GLN A 324 -10.67 9.86 -14.53
N ALA A 325 -10.56 8.54 -14.68
CA ALA A 325 -9.92 7.68 -13.69
C ALA A 325 -8.46 8.07 -13.46
N ARG A 326 -7.72 8.40 -14.53
CA ARG A 326 -6.33 8.89 -14.43
C ARG A 326 -6.23 10.19 -13.65
N MET A 327 -7.08 11.17 -13.93
CA MET A 327 -7.09 12.44 -13.20
C MET A 327 -7.38 12.22 -11.71
N ALA A 328 -8.42 11.44 -11.41
CA ALA A 328 -8.77 11.09 -10.02
C ALA A 328 -7.63 10.34 -9.31
N PHE A 329 -7.00 9.36 -9.96
CA PHE A 329 -5.86 8.64 -9.38
C PHE A 329 -4.67 9.56 -9.08
N LEU A 330 -4.32 10.47 -9.97
CA LEU A 330 -3.24 11.43 -9.77
C LEU A 330 -3.58 12.44 -8.66
N GLU A 331 -4.83 12.89 -8.57
CA GLU A 331 -5.31 13.71 -7.46
C GLU A 331 -5.16 12.97 -6.13
N TYR A 332 -5.58 11.70 -6.06
CA TYR A 332 -5.40 10.86 -4.87
C TYR A 332 -3.94 10.73 -4.47
N ALA A 333 -3.06 10.45 -5.43
CA ALA A 333 -1.62 10.32 -5.17
C ALA A 333 -1.01 11.61 -4.59
N ASN A 334 -1.51 12.77 -5.01
CA ASN A 334 -1.09 14.06 -4.48
C ASN A 334 -1.73 14.35 -3.11
N ALA A 335 -3.04 14.12 -2.98
CA ALA A 335 -3.78 14.40 -1.75
C ALA A 335 -3.29 13.54 -0.55
N THR A 336 -2.81 12.33 -0.80
CA THR A 336 -2.32 11.40 0.22
C THR A 336 -0.82 11.56 0.54
N HIS A 337 -0.11 12.38 -0.23
CA HIS A 337 1.34 12.59 -0.04
C HIS A 337 1.64 13.11 1.38
N GLY A 338 2.58 12.48 2.08
CA GLY A 338 2.98 12.84 3.45
C GLY A 338 1.92 12.58 4.53
N LYS A 339 0.77 11.99 4.19
CA LYS A 339 -0.28 11.67 5.17
C LYS A 339 -0.15 10.25 5.71
N ARG A 340 -0.61 10.04 6.94
CA ARG A 340 -0.73 8.71 7.56
C ARG A 340 -2.10 8.13 7.28
N LYS A 341 -2.16 6.90 6.78
CA LYS A 341 -3.42 6.16 6.59
C LYS A 341 -3.97 5.69 7.93
N PHE A 342 -3.11 5.11 8.77
CA PHE A 342 -3.44 4.63 10.11
C PHE A 342 -2.96 5.61 11.18
N VAL A 343 -3.84 5.96 12.11
CA VAL A 343 -3.53 6.89 13.21
C VAL A 343 -4.07 6.31 14.52
N TYR A 344 -3.16 6.09 15.47
CA TYR A 344 -3.48 5.69 16.84
C TYR A 344 -3.62 6.92 17.74
N SER A 345 -4.42 6.81 18.82
CA SER A 345 -4.42 7.80 19.89
C SER A 345 -3.04 7.91 20.53
N HIS A 346 -2.77 9.04 21.17
CA HIS A 346 -1.50 9.23 21.90
C HIS A 346 -1.36 8.13 22.96
N GLY A 347 -0.23 7.43 22.98
CA GLY A 347 -0.01 6.26 23.83
C GLY A 347 -0.90 5.05 23.54
N GLY A 348 -1.74 5.12 22.51
CA GLY A 348 -2.73 4.07 22.18
C GLY A 348 -2.11 2.72 21.89
N LYS A 349 -1.00 2.67 21.16
CA LYS A 349 -0.29 1.41 20.92
C LYS A 349 0.16 0.74 22.21
N LYS A 350 0.74 1.51 23.15
CA LYS A 350 1.13 1.01 24.48
C LYS A 350 -0.07 0.46 25.26
N ILE A 351 -1.20 1.19 25.27
CA ILE A 351 -2.43 0.76 25.95
C ILE A 351 -2.94 -0.55 25.34
N LEU A 352 -2.90 -0.66 24.02
CA LEU A 352 -3.34 -1.84 23.28
C LEU A 352 -2.32 -2.99 23.30
N GLY A 353 -1.09 -2.76 23.78
CA GLY A 353 -0.01 -3.76 23.76
C GLY A 353 0.48 -4.06 22.34
N ILE A 354 0.48 -3.04 21.48
CA ILE A 354 0.94 -3.11 20.08
C ILE A 354 2.36 -2.55 20.00
N ASP A 355 3.23 -3.24 19.27
CA ASP A 355 4.61 -2.82 19.04
C ASP A 355 4.70 -1.51 18.20
N GLU A 356 5.73 -0.71 18.47
CA GLU A 356 5.99 0.54 17.73
C GLU A 356 6.67 0.29 16.38
N LYS A 357 6.06 -0.54 15.52
CA LYS A 357 6.54 -0.80 14.16
C LYS A 357 6.04 0.25 13.18
N THR A 358 6.93 0.68 12.27
CA THR A 358 6.56 1.54 11.13
C THR A 358 5.94 0.73 9.99
N ASP A 359 5.29 1.40 9.04
CA ASP A 359 4.73 0.73 7.87
C ASP A 359 5.84 0.13 6.97
N GLU A 360 7.03 0.73 6.94
CA GLU A 360 8.20 0.20 6.26
C GLU A 360 8.71 -1.09 6.93
N GLN A 361 8.76 -1.13 8.25
CA GLN A 361 9.14 -2.33 9.00
C GLN A 361 8.14 -3.45 8.74
N LEU A 362 6.84 -3.18 8.86
CA LEU A 362 5.80 -4.17 8.57
C LEU A 362 5.82 -4.66 7.12
N ALA A 363 6.12 -3.79 6.16
CA ALA A 363 6.24 -4.18 4.74
C ALA A 363 7.46 -5.06 4.46
N ASN A 364 8.49 -5.03 5.31
CA ASN A 364 9.70 -5.83 5.20
C ASN A 364 9.73 -7.05 6.15
N GLU A 365 8.72 -7.24 7.00
CA GLU A 365 8.64 -8.45 7.83
C GLU A 365 8.48 -9.69 6.95
N GLU A 366 9.36 -10.66 7.15
CA GLU A 366 9.30 -11.91 6.41
C GLU A 366 8.43 -12.93 7.15
N PRO A 367 7.44 -13.53 6.47
CA PRO A 367 6.75 -14.68 7.00
C PRO A 367 7.70 -15.89 7.03
N GLU A 368 7.45 -16.81 7.93
CA GLU A 368 8.11 -18.11 7.90
C GLU A 368 7.89 -18.77 6.54
N SER A 369 8.96 -19.09 5.82
CA SER A 369 8.90 -19.48 4.42
C SER A 369 10.12 -20.32 4.01
N VAL A 370 9.92 -21.16 3.00
CA VAL A 370 10.95 -22.01 2.41
C VAL A 370 11.45 -21.37 1.11
N GLU A 371 12.76 -21.32 0.96
CA GLU A 371 13.38 -20.84 -0.29
C GLU A 371 13.24 -21.89 -1.40
N ILE A 372 12.72 -21.46 -2.55
CA ILE A 372 12.55 -22.28 -3.74
C ILE A 372 13.76 -22.15 -4.66
N THR A 373 14.17 -20.91 -4.97
CA THR A 373 15.33 -20.63 -5.82
C THR A 373 15.82 -19.20 -5.61
N ARG A 374 17.01 -18.89 -6.14
CA ARG A 374 17.58 -17.53 -6.18
C ARG A 374 17.78 -17.06 -7.60
N ILE A 375 17.34 -15.83 -7.86
CA ILE A 375 17.50 -15.15 -9.13
C ILE A 375 18.68 -14.18 -8.99
N PRO A 376 19.75 -14.33 -9.80
CA PRO A 376 20.86 -13.39 -9.76
C PRO A 376 20.40 -11.94 -9.92
N ARG A 377 20.99 -11.04 -9.16
CA ARG A 377 20.61 -9.60 -9.14
C ARG A 377 20.50 -9.00 -10.54
N ALA A 378 21.45 -9.30 -11.44
CA ALA A 378 21.45 -8.81 -12.81
C ALA A 378 20.22 -9.34 -13.61
N SER A 379 19.89 -10.62 -13.44
CA SER A 379 18.72 -11.25 -14.06
C SER A 379 17.41 -10.67 -13.50
N TRP A 380 17.37 -10.40 -12.19
CA TRP A 380 16.22 -9.77 -11.56
C TRP A 380 15.91 -8.36 -12.12
N LEU A 381 16.95 -7.57 -12.40
CA LEU A 381 16.75 -6.26 -13.04
C LEU A 381 16.07 -6.39 -14.42
N ILE A 382 16.36 -7.49 -15.15
CA ILE A 382 15.66 -7.78 -16.42
C ILE A 382 14.21 -8.20 -16.16
N VAL A 383 13.95 -9.04 -15.13
CA VAL A 383 12.59 -9.41 -14.74
C VAL A 383 11.76 -8.15 -14.41
N LEU A 384 12.35 -7.17 -13.70
CA LEU A 384 11.69 -5.91 -13.39
C LEU A 384 11.43 -5.07 -14.66
N ARG A 385 12.41 -4.97 -15.53
CA ARG A 385 12.30 -4.18 -16.78
C ARG A 385 11.26 -4.75 -17.74
N GLU A 386 11.20 -6.09 -17.82
CA GLU A 386 10.21 -6.80 -18.64
C GLU A 386 8.85 -7.00 -17.93
N GLU A 387 8.71 -6.47 -16.70
CA GLU A 387 7.46 -6.52 -15.91
C GLU A 387 6.95 -7.95 -15.65
N LYS A 388 7.87 -8.91 -15.45
CA LYS A 388 7.57 -10.36 -15.36
C LYS A 388 7.51 -10.91 -13.94
N GLN A 389 7.39 -10.07 -12.91
CA GLN A 389 7.33 -10.51 -11.51
C GLN A 389 6.18 -11.48 -11.26
N ALA A 390 4.96 -11.14 -11.73
CA ALA A 390 3.80 -12.01 -11.58
C ALA A 390 3.99 -13.36 -12.27
N VAL A 391 4.59 -13.37 -13.46
CA VAL A 391 4.86 -14.58 -14.24
C VAL A 391 5.83 -15.49 -13.51
N VAL A 392 6.92 -14.93 -12.95
CA VAL A 392 7.92 -15.71 -12.18
C VAL A 392 7.25 -16.42 -11.00
N LEU A 393 6.35 -15.74 -10.25
CA LEU A 393 5.67 -16.38 -9.11
C LEU A 393 4.66 -17.43 -9.54
N ARG A 394 3.93 -17.23 -10.65
CA ARG A 394 3.03 -18.27 -11.21
C ARG A 394 3.81 -19.51 -11.61
N ILE A 395 4.95 -19.33 -12.27
CA ILE A 395 5.84 -20.45 -12.65
C ILE A 395 6.40 -21.15 -11.41
N ALA A 396 6.80 -20.40 -10.37
CA ALA A 396 7.28 -20.98 -9.11
C ALA A 396 6.21 -21.86 -8.45
N GLU A 397 4.96 -21.41 -8.47
CA GLU A 397 3.83 -22.14 -7.89
C GLU A 397 3.51 -23.44 -8.67
N GLN A 398 3.63 -23.42 -9.99
CA GLN A 398 3.26 -24.55 -10.85
C GLN A 398 4.40 -25.58 -11.01
N GLY A 399 5.64 -25.15 -11.05
CA GLY A 399 6.75 -25.99 -11.45
C GLY A 399 8.04 -25.85 -10.64
N GLY A 400 8.01 -25.03 -9.59
CA GLY A 400 9.13 -24.90 -8.67
C GLY A 400 10.42 -24.35 -9.29
N LYS A 401 11.55 -24.71 -8.67
CA LYS A 401 12.88 -24.18 -8.99
C LYS A 401 13.27 -24.28 -10.47
N ASN A 402 13.19 -25.47 -11.02
CA ASN A 402 13.73 -25.74 -12.38
C ASN A 402 13.02 -24.92 -13.46
N GLN A 403 11.71 -24.73 -13.33
CA GLN A 403 10.92 -23.94 -14.28
C GLN A 403 11.20 -22.45 -14.14
N VAL A 404 11.36 -21.94 -12.91
CA VAL A 404 11.76 -20.55 -12.67
C VAL A 404 13.14 -20.27 -13.28
N ASP A 405 14.12 -21.12 -13.02
CA ASP A 405 15.47 -20.95 -13.52
C ASP A 405 15.52 -20.98 -15.07
N ALA A 406 14.79 -21.92 -15.69
CA ALA A 406 14.66 -22.00 -17.15
C ALA A 406 14.00 -20.76 -17.75
N TYR A 407 12.91 -20.28 -17.13
CA TYR A 407 12.21 -19.08 -17.59
C TYR A 407 13.07 -17.82 -17.47
N VAL A 408 13.75 -17.62 -16.34
CA VAL A 408 14.62 -16.46 -16.12
C VAL A 408 15.78 -16.48 -17.10
N TRP A 409 16.40 -17.65 -17.35
CA TRP A 409 17.45 -17.81 -18.36
C TRP A 409 16.94 -17.44 -19.76
N TYR A 410 15.75 -17.95 -20.15
CA TYR A 410 15.12 -17.62 -21.42
C TYR A 410 14.90 -16.10 -21.55
N LEU A 411 14.32 -15.46 -20.53
CA LEU A 411 14.05 -14.04 -20.51
C LEU A 411 15.33 -13.20 -20.70
N VAL A 412 16.40 -13.55 -19.99
CA VAL A 412 17.69 -12.89 -20.07
C VAL A 412 18.31 -13.04 -21.46
N LYS A 413 18.25 -14.27 -22.05
CA LYS A 413 18.76 -14.54 -23.39
C LYS A 413 18.05 -13.67 -24.44
N HIS A 414 16.72 -13.66 -24.43
CA HIS A 414 15.93 -12.88 -25.38
C HIS A 414 16.08 -11.36 -25.19
N TYR A 415 16.17 -10.90 -23.95
CA TYR A 415 16.46 -9.50 -23.66
C TYR A 415 17.80 -9.07 -24.28
N ARG A 416 18.87 -9.85 -24.11
CA ARG A 416 20.19 -9.55 -24.67
C ARG A 416 20.20 -9.59 -26.21
N GLN A 417 19.41 -10.47 -26.83
CA GLN A 417 19.28 -10.54 -28.28
C GLN A 417 18.59 -9.28 -28.84
N ARG A 418 17.48 -8.82 -28.24
CA ARG A 418 16.80 -7.57 -28.63
C ARG A 418 17.72 -6.36 -28.51
N TRP A 419 18.44 -6.25 -27.39
CA TRP A 419 19.39 -5.16 -27.19
C TRP A 419 20.46 -5.07 -28.28
N LYS A 420 20.98 -6.22 -28.76
CA LYS A 420 22.00 -6.26 -29.83
C LYS A 420 21.45 -5.84 -31.20
N GLN A 421 20.13 -5.90 -31.38
CA GLN A 421 19.44 -5.58 -32.66
C GLN A 421 18.90 -4.15 -32.72
N GLU A 422 18.87 -3.40 -31.60
CA GLU A 422 18.45 -1.99 -31.61
C GLU A 422 19.57 -1.11 -32.22
N PRO A 423 19.36 -0.47 -33.41
CA PRO A 423 20.34 0.41 -34.02
C PRO A 423 20.42 1.71 -33.21
N GLY A 424 21.54 1.96 -32.54
CA GLY A 424 21.81 3.25 -31.90
C GLY A 424 22.51 3.19 -30.54
N VAL A 425 22.67 2.02 -29.93
CA VAL A 425 23.31 1.89 -28.60
C VAL A 425 24.80 1.51 -28.69
N ASN A 426 25.29 1.12 -29.88
CA ASN A 426 26.64 0.61 -30.08
C ASN A 426 27.68 1.65 -30.58
N SER A 427 27.45 2.96 -30.47
CA SER A 427 28.39 3.95 -31.02
C SER A 427 29.09 4.83 -29.99
N THR A 428 29.19 4.41 -28.73
CA THR A 428 30.15 5.02 -27.78
C THR A 428 30.65 3.91 -26.85
N ALA A 429 31.68 3.19 -27.30
CA ALA A 429 32.60 2.43 -26.46
C ALA A 429 33.87 3.24 -26.28
#